data_1685578774282701c38574116aa581ec
#
_entry.id   1685578774282701c38574116aa581ec
#
_cell.length_a   1.000
_cell.length_b   1.000
_cell.length_c   1.000
_cell.angle_alpha   90.00
_cell.angle_beta   90.00
_cell.angle_gamma   90.00
#
_symmetry.space_group_name_H-M   'P 1'
#
loop_
_entity.id
_entity.type
_entity.pdbx_description
1 polymer ?
#
loop_
_entity_poly.entity_id
_entity_poly.type
_entity_poly.pdbx_seq_one_letter_code
_entity_poly.pdbx_strand_id
1 'polypeptide(L)'
;MSVQNILKVERLTKTYPTATGPLTVLHEVSFTLEAGNTCAIVGPSGSGKTTLLGLCAGLDRPTTGTVELAGREIGSLDEDGRAKVRNEAIGFVFQNFQLVPTLTALENVLVPLELRGETGHEAEARALLERVGLGARLDHYPVKLSGGEQQRVALARAFINRPRILFCDEPTGNLDGDTAHAMVDLIFGLNRERGTTLVLVTHDLELAGRTQRILRLRSGAVVTDELTGAKT
;
A
#
# COMPACT_ATOMS: atom_id res chain seq x y z
N MET A 1 19.98 -5.57 -18.48
CA MET A 1 19.24 -6.24 -17.38
C MET A 1 17.78 -6.23 -17.77
N SER A 2 17.09 -7.38 -17.79
CA SER A 2 15.67 -7.42 -18.11
C SER A 2 14.90 -6.68 -17.01
N VAL A 3 14.12 -5.67 -17.38
CA VAL A 3 13.24 -4.95 -16.47
C VAL A 3 12.21 -5.95 -15.92
N GLN A 4 12.20 -6.15 -14.62
CA GLN A 4 11.30 -7.11 -14.00
C GLN A 4 10.03 -6.40 -13.53
N ASN A 5 8.88 -6.77 -14.09
CA ASN A 5 7.59 -6.32 -13.57
C ASN A 5 7.38 -6.87 -12.16
N ILE A 6 7.10 -6.00 -11.22
CA ILE A 6 6.73 -6.37 -9.85
C ILE A 6 5.22 -6.62 -9.72
N LEU A 7 4.43 -5.90 -10.50
CA LEU A 7 2.98 -6.02 -10.56
C LEU A 7 2.53 -6.06 -12.02
N LYS A 8 1.73 -7.05 -12.37
CA LYS A 8 1.08 -7.18 -13.68
C LYS A 8 -0.40 -7.46 -13.47
N VAL A 9 -1.24 -6.64 -14.06
CA VAL A 9 -2.70 -6.73 -13.99
C VAL A 9 -3.22 -6.87 -15.42
N GLU A 10 -4.03 -7.91 -15.69
CA GLU A 10 -4.55 -8.20 -17.03
C GLU A 10 -6.06 -8.40 -16.99
N ARG A 11 -6.79 -7.54 -17.70
CA ARG A 11 -8.25 -7.54 -17.88
C ARG A 11 -9.02 -7.78 -16.58
N LEU A 12 -8.58 -7.12 -15.51
CA LEU A 12 -9.11 -7.30 -14.16
C LEU A 12 -10.51 -6.74 -14.05
N THR A 13 -11.48 -7.60 -13.75
CA THR A 13 -12.88 -7.23 -13.51
C THR A 13 -13.28 -7.65 -12.10
N LYS A 14 -14.03 -6.78 -11.41
CA LYS A 14 -14.63 -7.10 -10.11
C LYS A 14 -16.10 -6.77 -10.09
N THR A 15 -16.91 -7.78 -9.79
CA THR A 15 -18.36 -7.68 -9.62
C THR A 15 -18.74 -8.22 -8.25
N TYR A 16 -19.52 -7.47 -7.50
CA TYR A 16 -20.11 -7.89 -6.22
C TYR A 16 -21.58 -8.23 -6.38
N PRO A 17 -22.09 -9.31 -5.77
CA PRO A 17 -23.51 -9.54 -5.67
C PRO A 17 -24.13 -8.50 -4.71
N THR A 18 -25.24 -7.88 -5.11
CA THR A 18 -26.02 -6.99 -4.25
C THR A 18 -27.49 -7.40 -4.25
N ALA A 19 -28.26 -6.87 -3.30
CA ALA A 19 -29.70 -7.16 -3.22
C ALA A 19 -30.48 -6.72 -4.47
N THR A 20 -29.95 -5.74 -5.22
CA THR A 20 -30.58 -5.19 -6.44
C THR A 20 -29.99 -5.76 -7.73
N GLY A 21 -29.07 -6.74 -7.65
CA GLY A 21 -28.39 -7.34 -8.79
C GLY A 21 -26.86 -7.18 -8.73
N PRO A 22 -26.12 -7.69 -9.70
CA PRO A 22 -24.66 -7.61 -9.72
C PRO A 22 -24.19 -6.16 -9.94
N LEU A 23 -23.26 -5.71 -9.11
CA LEU A 23 -22.59 -4.41 -9.25
C LEU A 23 -21.14 -4.62 -9.70
N THR A 24 -20.83 -4.26 -10.95
CA THR A 24 -19.45 -4.27 -11.43
C THR A 24 -18.76 -2.98 -11.06
N VAL A 25 -17.68 -3.10 -10.26
CA VAL A 25 -16.91 -1.97 -9.74
C VAL A 25 -15.65 -1.72 -10.56
N LEU A 26 -15.09 -2.75 -11.20
CA LEU A 26 -13.94 -2.64 -12.09
C LEU A 26 -14.22 -3.35 -13.41
N HIS A 27 -13.82 -2.72 -14.53
CA HIS A 27 -14.05 -3.16 -15.88
C HIS A 27 -12.74 -3.33 -16.65
N GLU A 28 -12.27 -4.57 -16.82
CA GLU A 28 -11.12 -4.98 -17.66
C GLU A 28 -9.86 -4.12 -17.49
N VAL A 29 -9.55 -3.73 -16.24
CA VAL A 29 -8.36 -2.92 -15.94
C VAL A 29 -7.09 -3.71 -16.26
N SER A 30 -6.17 -3.10 -17.00
CA SER A 30 -4.88 -3.69 -17.36
C SER A 30 -3.76 -2.67 -17.23
N PHE A 31 -2.69 -3.02 -16.53
CA PHE A 31 -1.44 -2.26 -16.44
C PHE A 31 -0.30 -3.12 -15.89
N THR A 32 0.92 -2.68 -16.07
CA THR A 32 2.12 -3.29 -15.47
C THR A 32 2.90 -2.24 -14.70
N LEU A 33 3.62 -2.64 -13.66
CA LEU A 33 4.51 -1.76 -12.90
C LEU A 33 5.84 -2.46 -12.69
N GLU A 34 6.91 -1.76 -13.06
CA GLU A 34 8.28 -2.25 -12.90
C GLU A 34 8.76 -2.09 -11.46
N ALA A 35 9.68 -2.97 -11.05
CA ALA A 35 10.27 -2.89 -9.72
C ALA A 35 11.02 -1.55 -9.50
N GLY A 36 10.81 -0.95 -8.33
CA GLY A 36 11.39 0.34 -7.93
C GLY A 36 10.65 1.57 -8.45
N ASN A 37 9.64 1.41 -9.35
CA ASN A 37 8.87 2.53 -9.85
C ASN A 37 7.75 2.97 -8.89
N THR A 38 7.30 4.21 -9.06
CA THR A 38 6.20 4.77 -8.27
C THR A 38 5.00 5.10 -9.15
N CYS A 39 3.80 4.73 -8.70
CA CYS A 39 2.57 4.90 -9.45
C CYS A 39 1.45 5.42 -8.54
N ALA A 40 0.75 6.47 -8.95
CA ALA A 40 -0.47 6.92 -8.31
C ALA A 40 -1.71 6.43 -9.07
N ILE A 41 -2.73 5.99 -8.32
CA ILE A 41 -4.06 5.69 -8.82
C ILE A 41 -4.99 6.81 -8.34
N VAL A 42 -5.48 7.64 -9.27
CA VAL A 42 -6.33 8.78 -8.96
C VAL A 42 -7.72 8.62 -9.58
N GLY A 43 -8.71 9.33 -9.03
CA GLY A 43 -10.07 9.34 -9.55
C GLY A 43 -11.08 9.77 -8.48
N PRO A 44 -12.34 10.06 -8.87
CA PRO A 44 -13.37 10.48 -7.95
C PRO A 44 -13.70 9.38 -6.92
N SER A 45 -14.37 9.74 -5.83
CA SER A 45 -14.90 8.76 -4.87
C SER A 45 -15.81 7.76 -5.59
N GLY A 46 -15.74 6.48 -5.20
CA GLY A 46 -16.51 5.40 -5.83
C GLY A 46 -16.01 4.95 -7.20
N SER A 47 -14.88 5.46 -7.72
CA SER A 47 -14.34 5.01 -9.02
C SER A 47 -13.68 3.63 -9.01
N GLY A 48 -13.55 2.97 -7.85
CA GLY A 48 -12.97 1.64 -7.72
C GLY A 48 -11.49 1.60 -7.29
N LYS A 49 -10.88 2.74 -6.89
CA LYS A 49 -9.43 2.82 -6.52
C LYS A 49 -9.03 1.85 -5.41
N THR A 50 -9.71 1.90 -4.27
CA THR A 50 -9.46 1.01 -3.12
C THR A 50 -9.71 -0.45 -3.49
N THR A 51 -10.74 -0.73 -4.32
CA THR A 51 -11.00 -2.08 -4.84
C THR A 51 -9.85 -2.55 -5.71
N LEU A 52 -9.37 -1.73 -6.64
CA LEU A 52 -8.22 -2.07 -7.49
C LEU A 52 -6.97 -2.33 -6.65
N LEU A 53 -6.67 -1.46 -5.68
CA LEU A 53 -5.54 -1.65 -4.76
C LEU A 53 -5.68 -2.96 -3.99
N GLY A 54 -6.86 -3.26 -3.43
CA GLY A 54 -7.11 -4.48 -2.68
C GLY A 54 -6.93 -5.75 -3.51
N LEU A 55 -7.35 -5.74 -4.78
CA LEU A 55 -7.13 -6.85 -5.71
C LEU A 55 -5.65 -7.01 -6.08
N CYS A 56 -4.95 -5.90 -6.36
CA CYS A 56 -3.51 -5.91 -6.63
C CYS A 56 -2.69 -6.46 -5.46
N ALA A 57 -3.18 -6.24 -4.25
CA ALA A 57 -2.54 -6.70 -3.02
C ALA A 57 -3.02 -8.07 -2.53
N GLY A 58 -3.92 -8.73 -3.26
CA GLY A 58 -4.45 -10.03 -2.88
C GLY A 58 -5.31 -10.03 -1.62
N LEU A 59 -5.91 -8.88 -1.25
CA LEU A 59 -6.88 -8.78 -0.15
C LEU A 59 -8.27 -9.29 -0.57
N ASP A 60 -8.55 -9.27 -1.88
CA ASP A 60 -9.78 -9.79 -2.46
C ASP A 60 -9.45 -10.56 -3.76
N ARG A 61 -10.42 -11.28 -4.31
CA ARG A 61 -10.29 -12.05 -5.56
C ARG A 61 -10.96 -11.33 -6.72
N PRO A 62 -10.34 -11.31 -7.91
CA PRO A 62 -11.02 -10.82 -9.10
C PRO A 62 -12.19 -11.72 -9.47
N THR A 63 -13.19 -11.17 -10.17
CA THR A 63 -14.25 -11.96 -10.81
C THR A 63 -13.71 -12.59 -12.09
N THR A 64 -12.95 -11.83 -12.88
CA THR A 64 -12.20 -12.29 -14.05
C THR A 64 -10.90 -11.51 -14.20
N GLY A 65 -10.00 -11.98 -15.05
CA GLY A 65 -8.67 -11.41 -15.22
C GLY A 65 -7.67 -11.95 -14.21
N THR A 66 -6.43 -11.48 -14.28
CA THR A 66 -5.32 -11.98 -13.47
C THR A 66 -4.52 -10.86 -12.82
N VAL A 67 -3.95 -11.15 -11.66
CA VAL A 67 -2.97 -10.31 -10.98
C VAL A 67 -1.74 -11.14 -10.67
N GLU A 68 -0.61 -10.76 -11.26
CA GLU A 68 0.70 -11.30 -10.92
C GLU A 68 1.45 -10.29 -10.05
N LEU A 69 1.87 -10.71 -8.86
CA LEU A 69 2.62 -9.92 -7.91
C LEU A 69 3.93 -10.61 -7.56
N ALA A 70 5.03 -9.91 -7.71
CA ALA A 70 6.37 -10.43 -7.43
C ALA A 70 6.68 -11.76 -8.16
N GLY A 71 6.14 -11.97 -9.37
CA GLY A 71 6.30 -13.18 -10.17
C GLY A 71 5.36 -14.32 -9.80
N ARG A 72 4.32 -14.07 -8.97
CA ARG A 72 3.31 -15.06 -8.57
C ARG A 72 1.92 -14.59 -8.97
N GLU A 73 1.15 -15.44 -9.65
CA GLU A 73 -0.28 -15.18 -9.89
C GLU A 73 -1.06 -15.39 -8.60
N ILE A 74 -1.52 -14.28 -7.99
CA ILE A 74 -2.16 -14.31 -6.67
C ILE A 74 -3.64 -14.68 -6.70
N GLY A 75 -4.31 -14.54 -7.86
CA GLY A 75 -5.72 -14.86 -8.03
C GLY A 75 -6.03 -16.37 -7.90
N SER A 76 -5.07 -17.21 -8.30
CA SER A 76 -5.18 -18.67 -8.25
C SER A 76 -4.88 -19.27 -6.87
N LEU A 77 -4.25 -18.50 -5.97
CA LEU A 77 -3.88 -18.96 -4.63
C LEU A 77 -5.11 -19.06 -3.71
N ASP A 78 -5.05 -19.99 -2.76
CA ASP A 78 -5.93 -19.98 -1.59
C ASP A 78 -5.62 -18.81 -0.65
N GLU A 79 -6.35 -18.67 0.46
CA GLU A 79 -6.15 -17.55 1.38
C GLU A 79 -4.77 -17.61 2.06
N ASP A 80 -4.34 -18.79 2.46
CA ASP A 80 -3.03 -18.98 3.11
C ASP A 80 -1.88 -18.62 2.17
N GLY A 81 -1.97 -19.04 0.90
CA GLY A 81 -1.02 -18.66 -0.15
C GLY A 81 -0.97 -17.17 -0.40
N ARG A 82 -2.14 -16.48 -0.47
CA ARG A 82 -2.19 -15.02 -0.59
C ARG A 82 -1.64 -14.32 0.64
N ALA A 83 -2.00 -14.78 1.86
CA ALA A 83 -1.49 -14.24 3.12
C ALA A 83 0.04 -14.34 3.18
N LYS A 84 0.61 -15.46 2.73
CA LYS A 84 2.06 -15.64 2.62
C LYS A 84 2.69 -14.65 1.66
N VAL A 85 2.14 -14.46 0.45
CA VAL A 85 2.64 -13.47 -0.52
C VAL A 85 2.56 -12.05 0.05
N ARG A 86 1.43 -11.70 0.70
CA ARG A 86 1.28 -10.39 1.35
C ARG A 86 2.37 -10.16 2.39
N ASN A 87 2.58 -11.12 3.27
CA ASN A 87 3.57 -10.97 4.33
C ASN A 87 5.02 -10.94 3.81
N GLU A 88 5.34 -11.69 2.74
CA GLU A 88 6.70 -11.75 2.17
C GLU A 88 7.05 -10.54 1.29
N ALA A 89 6.08 -9.96 0.58
CA ALA A 89 6.37 -9.01 -0.49
C ALA A 89 5.72 -7.63 -0.33
N ILE A 90 4.70 -7.48 0.52
CA ILE A 90 3.86 -6.28 0.57
C ILE A 90 4.01 -5.55 1.90
N GLY A 91 4.10 -4.22 1.82
CA GLY A 91 3.80 -3.31 2.93
C GLY A 91 2.48 -2.58 2.66
N PHE A 92 1.72 -2.27 3.73
CA PHE A 92 0.47 -1.53 3.64
C PHE A 92 0.47 -0.32 4.54
N VAL A 93 -0.02 0.81 4.00
CA VAL A 93 -0.37 2.02 4.75
C VAL A 93 -1.80 2.39 4.39
N PHE A 94 -2.71 2.32 5.37
CA PHE A 94 -4.12 2.63 5.20
C PHE A 94 -4.47 4.01 5.77
N GLN A 95 -5.53 4.62 5.28
CA GLN A 95 -6.06 5.88 5.78
C GLN A 95 -6.41 5.83 7.28
N ASN A 96 -6.93 4.70 7.78
CA ASN A 96 -7.36 4.50 9.17
C ASN A 96 -6.28 3.81 10.03
N PHE A 97 -5.00 3.94 9.67
CA PHE A 97 -3.82 3.40 10.36
C PHE A 97 -3.83 1.89 10.60
N GLN A 98 -4.96 1.32 10.98
CA GLN A 98 -5.20 -0.11 11.30
C GLN A 98 -4.15 -0.69 12.27
N LEU A 99 -3.82 0.07 13.31
CA LEU A 99 -3.00 -0.42 14.40
C LEU A 99 -3.81 -1.35 15.31
N VAL A 100 -3.15 -2.34 15.88
CA VAL A 100 -3.73 -3.21 16.90
C VAL A 100 -3.78 -2.41 18.21
N PRO A 101 -4.97 -2.08 18.77
CA PRO A 101 -5.09 -1.11 19.85
C PRO A 101 -4.54 -1.59 21.20
N THR A 102 -4.36 -2.90 21.35
CA THR A 102 -3.83 -3.56 22.55
C THR A 102 -2.32 -3.74 22.52
N LEU A 103 -1.65 -3.36 21.43
CA LEU A 103 -0.21 -3.42 21.25
C LEU A 103 0.39 -2.01 21.28
N THR A 104 1.58 -1.88 21.84
CA THR A 104 2.40 -0.66 21.81
C THR A 104 2.83 -0.31 20.36
N ALA A 105 3.44 0.85 20.16
CA ALA A 105 4.00 1.24 18.87
C ALA A 105 5.07 0.24 18.40
N LEU A 106 5.96 -0.18 19.30
CA LEU A 106 7.01 -1.15 19.00
C LEU A 106 6.42 -2.51 18.60
N GLU A 107 5.49 -3.03 19.40
CA GLU A 107 4.83 -4.32 19.14
C GLU A 107 4.03 -4.27 17.83
N ASN A 108 3.32 -3.17 17.53
CA ASN A 108 2.63 -3.00 16.25
C ASN A 108 3.59 -3.12 15.05
N VAL A 109 4.80 -2.57 15.15
CA VAL A 109 5.81 -2.67 14.09
C VAL A 109 6.30 -4.11 13.93
N LEU A 110 6.39 -4.87 15.01
CA LEU A 110 6.89 -6.28 14.99
C LEU A 110 5.87 -7.29 14.46
N VAL A 111 4.56 -7.00 14.48
CA VAL A 111 3.48 -7.92 14.06
C VAL A 111 3.78 -8.67 12.75
N PRO A 112 4.24 -8.04 11.64
CA PRO A 112 4.49 -8.77 10.39
C PRO A 112 5.55 -9.87 10.52
N LEU A 113 6.56 -9.67 11.35
CA LEU A 113 7.63 -10.65 11.59
C LEU A 113 7.17 -11.76 12.54
N GLU A 114 6.45 -11.41 13.60
CA GLU A 114 5.87 -12.38 14.53
C GLU A 114 4.90 -13.34 13.83
N LEU A 115 4.10 -12.85 12.88
CA LEU A 115 3.24 -13.70 12.04
C LEU A 115 4.01 -14.69 11.16
N ARG A 116 5.31 -14.48 10.93
CA ARG A 116 6.21 -15.44 10.29
C ARG A 116 6.95 -16.33 11.26
N GLY A 117 6.72 -16.17 12.55
CA GLY A 117 7.46 -16.87 13.62
C GLY A 117 8.89 -16.34 13.80
N GLU A 118 9.22 -15.18 13.26
CA GLU A 118 10.53 -14.54 13.39
C GLU A 118 10.59 -13.73 14.70
N THR A 119 11.70 -13.85 15.42
CA THR A 119 11.95 -13.14 16.70
C THR A 119 13.32 -12.45 16.67
N GLY A 120 13.57 -11.56 17.64
CA GLY A 120 14.87 -10.90 17.77
C GLY A 120 15.05 -9.64 16.89
N HIS A 121 13.98 -9.12 16.28
CA HIS A 121 14.00 -7.94 15.42
C HIS A 121 13.69 -6.61 16.12
N GLU A 122 13.70 -6.58 17.45
CA GLU A 122 13.40 -5.35 18.21
C GLU A 122 14.33 -4.18 17.85
N ALA A 123 15.62 -4.42 17.64
CA ALA A 123 16.57 -3.38 17.29
C ALA A 123 16.22 -2.74 15.93
N GLU A 124 15.79 -3.54 14.94
CA GLU A 124 15.35 -3.04 13.63
C GLU A 124 14.04 -2.25 13.74
N ALA A 125 13.08 -2.74 14.53
CA ALA A 125 11.81 -2.05 14.77
C ALA A 125 12.03 -0.70 15.49
N ARG A 126 12.93 -0.63 16.49
CA ARG A 126 13.33 0.61 17.18
C ARG A 126 13.95 1.59 16.19
N ALA A 127 14.89 1.15 15.38
CA ALA A 127 15.54 1.99 14.36
C ALA A 127 14.52 2.55 13.34
N LEU A 128 13.54 1.76 12.92
CA LEU A 128 12.46 2.25 12.05
C LEU A 128 11.58 3.29 12.75
N LEU A 129 11.21 3.08 14.02
CA LEU A 129 10.43 4.05 14.80
C LEU A 129 11.23 5.35 15.04
N GLU A 130 12.52 5.26 15.30
CA GLU A 130 13.41 6.43 15.38
C GLU A 130 13.47 7.17 14.04
N ARG A 131 13.59 6.42 12.92
CA ARG A 131 13.62 6.98 11.56
C ARG A 131 12.37 7.77 11.19
N VAL A 132 11.20 7.36 11.71
CA VAL A 132 9.93 8.10 11.53
C VAL A 132 9.65 9.10 12.66
N GLY A 133 10.64 9.38 13.54
CA GLY A 133 10.54 10.39 14.61
C GLY A 133 9.74 9.95 15.83
N LEU A 134 9.69 8.64 16.12
CA LEU A 134 8.90 8.06 17.22
C LEU A 134 9.78 7.33 18.27
N GLY A 135 11.09 7.60 18.33
CA GLY A 135 11.99 6.94 19.28
C GLY A 135 11.59 7.13 20.75
N ALA A 136 10.92 8.24 21.09
CA ALA A 136 10.40 8.50 22.45
C ALA A 136 8.98 7.92 22.68
N ARG A 137 8.40 7.18 21.72
CA ARG A 137 7.02 6.70 21.73
C ARG A 137 6.88 5.18 21.68
N LEU A 138 7.97 4.43 21.81
CA LEU A 138 8.03 2.98 21.60
C LEU A 138 6.98 2.21 22.40
N ASP A 139 6.80 2.56 23.68
CA ASP A 139 5.92 1.89 24.62
C ASP A 139 4.51 2.52 24.71
N HIS A 140 4.18 3.45 23.79
CA HIS A 140 2.86 4.08 23.74
C HIS A 140 1.87 3.20 22.97
N TYR A 141 0.68 3.05 23.54
CA TYR A 141 -0.46 2.44 22.86
C TYR A 141 -1.09 3.42 21.87
N PRO A 142 -1.77 2.94 20.79
CA PRO A 142 -2.37 3.80 19.78
C PRO A 142 -3.26 4.92 20.33
N VAL A 143 -4.00 4.65 21.39
CA VAL A 143 -4.88 5.63 22.07
C VAL A 143 -4.13 6.84 22.66
N LYS A 144 -2.82 6.72 22.88
CA LYS A 144 -1.94 7.79 23.39
C LYS A 144 -1.14 8.50 22.30
N LEU A 145 -1.36 8.12 21.05
CA LEU A 145 -0.67 8.67 19.87
C LEU A 145 -1.63 9.57 19.08
N SER A 146 -1.11 10.70 18.57
CA SER A 146 -1.84 11.52 17.60
C SER A 146 -2.08 10.76 16.30
N GLY A 147 -3.00 11.21 15.44
CA GLY A 147 -3.25 10.59 14.13
C GLY A 147 -1.99 10.50 13.27
N GLY A 148 -1.18 11.56 13.23
CA GLY A 148 0.10 11.56 12.51
C GLY A 148 1.14 10.61 13.11
N GLU A 149 1.18 10.47 14.46
CA GLU A 149 2.04 9.48 15.11
C GLU A 149 1.59 8.05 14.80
N GLN A 150 0.28 7.78 14.82
CA GLN A 150 -0.27 6.46 14.45
C GLN A 150 0.04 6.11 13.00
N GLN A 151 -0.05 7.08 12.08
CA GLN A 151 0.28 6.86 10.67
C GLN A 151 1.78 6.56 10.48
N ARG A 152 2.67 7.23 11.24
CA ARG A 152 4.10 6.93 11.23
C ARG A 152 4.42 5.55 11.81
N VAL A 153 3.69 5.07 12.84
CA VAL A 153 3.79 3.67 13.30
C VAL A 153 3.36 2.70 12.19
N ALA A 154 2.22 2.98 11.50
CA ALA A 154 1.75 2.15 10.39
C ALA A 154 2.77 2.11 9.24
N LEU A 155 3.45 3.22 8.95
CA LEU A 155 4.53 3.26 7.96
C LEU A 155 5.72 2.40 8.39
N ALA A 156 6.19 2.53 9.64
CA ALA A 156 7.29 1.71 10.16
C ALA A 156 6.93 0.22 10.11
N ARG A 157 5.70 -0.16 10.49
CA ARG A 157 5.17 -1.52 10.36
C ARG A 157 5.18 -2.02 8.92
N ALA A 158 4.85 -1.16 7.95
CA ALA A 158 4.84 -1.53 6.54
C ALA A 158 6.24 -1.84 5.99
N PHE A 159 7.29 -1.28 6.61
CA PHE A 159 8.67 -1.44 6.15
C PHE A 159 9.50 -2.48 6.91
N ILE A 160 9.02 -3.02 8.04
CA ILE A 160 9.80 -3.94 8.88
C ILE A 160 10.17 -5.25 8.15
N ASN A 161 9.27 -5.78 7.32
CA ASN A 161 9.49 -6.99 6.54
C ASN A 161 10.19 -6.73 5.19
N ARG A 162 10.75 -5.51 4.96
CA ARG A 162 11.47 -5.11 3.74
C ARG A 162 10.66 -5.39 2.47
N PRO A 163 9.48 -4.80 2.31
CA PRO A 163 8.56 -5.12 1.23
C PRO A 163 9.16 -4.78 -0.14
N ARG A 164 8.83 -5.58 -1.15
CA ARG A 164 9.15 -5.30 -2.54
C ARG A 164 8.22 -4.25 -3.15
N ILE A 165 6.99 -4.16 -2.62
CA ILE A 165 5.99 -3.18 -3.02
C ILE A 165 5.25 -2.64 -1.80
N LEU A 166 5.06 -1.32 -1.75
CA LEU A 166 4.28 -0.61 -0.75
C LEU A 166 2.97 -0.15 -1.38
N PHE A 167 1.85 -0.55 -0.80
CA PHE A 167 0.53 -0.03 -1.14
C PHE A 167 0.09 1.00 -0.10
N CYS A 168 -0.29 2.20 -0.56
CA CYS A 168 -0.81 3.27 0.28
C CYS A 168 -2.22 3.64 -0.17
N ASP A 169 -3.21 3.52 0.70
CA ASP A 169 -4.59 3.94 0.43
C ASP A 169 -4.88 5.21 1.22
N GLU A 170 -4.93 6.36 0.52
CA GLU A 170 -5.17 7.70 1.09
C GLU A 170 -4.33 7.97 2.36
N PRO A 171 -2.99 7.83 2.31
CA PRO A 171 -2.14 7.78 3.52
C PRO A 171 -2.12 9.08 4.32
N THR A 172 -2.63 10.18 3.77
CA THR A 172 -2.70 11.51 4.36
C THR A 172 -4.13 11.99 4.62
N GLY A 173 -5.14 11.22 4.24
CA GLY A 173 -6.54 11.67 4.25
C GLY A 173 -7.11 12.04 5.62
N ASN A 174 -6.50 11.59 6.72
CA ASN A 174 -6.91 11.90 8.10
C ASN A 174 -5.89 12.81 8.84
N LEU A 175 -4.98 13.47 8.11
CA LEU A 175 -3.93 14.32 8.67
C LEU A 175 -4.17 15.80 8.33
N ASP A 176 -3.73 16.69 9.22
CA ASP A 176 -3.61 18.11 8.91
C ASP A 176 -2.49 18.40 7.90
N GLY A 177 -2.50 19.60 7.29
CA GLY A 177 -1.62 19.93 6.17
C GLY A 177 -0.13 19.70 6.42
N ASP A 178 0.40 20.20 7.54
CA ASP A 178 1.84 20.09 7.84
C ASP A 178 2.23 18.64 8.14
N THR A 179 1.39 17.93 8.88
CA THR A 179 1.57 16.50 9.19
C THR A 179 1.47 15.65 7.91
N ALA A 180 0.57 16.00 7.00
CA ALA A 180 0.42 15.33 5.71
C ALA A 180 1.68 15.47 4.85
N HIS A 181 2.24 16.66 4.71
CA HIS A 181 3.48 16.89 3.96
C HIS A 181 4.66 16.10 4.55
N ALA A 182 4.83 16.15 5.88
CA ALA A 182 5.88 15.38 6.55
C ALA A 182 5.72 13.86 6.34
N MET A 183 4.47 13.36 6.35
CA MET A 183 4.18 11.94 6.08
C MET A 183 4.53 11.54 4.65
N VAL A 184 4.19 12.38 3.66
CA VAL A 184 4.55 12.17 2.25
C VAL A 184 6.07 12.09 2.09
N ASP A 185 6.83 13.00 2.70
CA ASP A 185 8.29 12.99 2.63
C ASP A 185 8.90 11.74 3.25
N LEU A 186 8.33 11.25 4.36
CA LEU A 186 8.74 9.97 4.96
C LEU A 186 8.45 8.77 4.03
N ILE A 187 7.27 8.70 3.40
CA ILE A 187 6.92 7.63 2.46
C ILE A 187 7.92 7.60 1.30
N PHE A 188 8.14 8.73 0.63
CA PHE A 188 9.06 8.78 -0.52
C PHE A 188 10.53 8.61 -0.11
N GLY A 189 10.91 9.10 1.07
CA GLY A 189 12.26 8.92 1.62
C GLY A 189 12.59 7.46 1.87
N LEU A 190 11.73 6.76 2.62
CA LEU A 190 11.91 5.32 2.90
C LEU A 190 11.80 4.46 1.63
N ASN A 191 10.90 4.83 0.71
CA ASN A 191 10.76 4.16 -0.58
C ASN A 191 12.08 4.20 -1.38
N ARG A 192 12.71 5.37 -1.51
CA ARG A 192 14.01 5.52 -2.19
C ARG A 192 15.13 4.76 -1.49
N GLU A 193 15.23 4.89 -0.17
CA GLU A 193 16.27 4.22 0.62
C GLU A 193 16.24 2.70 0.46
N ARG A 194 15.06 2.12 0.33
CA ARG A 194 14.84 0.67 0.26
C ARG A 194 14.69 0.15 -1.18
N GLY A 195 14.55 1.03 -2.18
CA GLY A 195 14.26 0.64 -3.56
C GLY A 195 12.90 -0.06 -3.73
N THR A 196 11.94 0.25 -2.85
CA THR A 196 10.61 -0.36 -2.82
C THR A 196 9.75 0.23 -3.94
N THR A 197 8.96 -0.58 -4.63
CA THR A 197 7.93 -0.08 -5.56
C THR A 197 6.79 0.56 -4.77
N LEU A 198 6.24 1.68 -5.23
CA LEU A 198 5.13 2.37 -4.55
C LEU A 198 3.88 2.40 -5.42
N VAL A 199 2.75 1.97 -4.87
CA VAL A 199 1.42 2.21 -5.42
C VAL A 199 0.62 3.04 -4.43
N LEU A 200 0.25 4.24 -4.86
CA LEU A 200 -0.43 5.24 -4.03
C LEU A 200 -1.83 5.50 -4.57
N VAL A 201 -2.87 5.25 -3.77
CA VAL A 201 -4.23 5.71 -4.05
C VAL A 201 -4.43 7.06 -3.37
N THR A 202 -4.83 8.06 -4.14
CA THR A 202 -5.12 9.40 -3.60
C THR A 202 -6.08 10.18 -4.50
N HIS A 203 -6.78 11.15 -3.92
CA HIS A 203 -7.50 12.19 -4.64
C HIS A 203 -6.70 13.51 -4.76
N ASP A 204 -5.56 13.60 -4.06
CA ASP A 204 -4.64 14.73 -4.12
C ASP A 204 -3.75 14.63 -5.36
N LEU A 205 -3.94 15.56 -6.30
CA LEU A 205 -3.19 15.59 -7.56
C LEU A 205 -1.75 16.08 -7.39
N GLU A 206 -1.46 16.89 -6.37
CA GLU A 206 -0.10 17.32 -6.06
C GLU A 206 0.73 16.13 -5.57
N LEU A 207 0.17 15.37 -4.64
CA LEU A 207 0.77 14.13 -4.17
C LEU A 207 0.96 13.11 -5.31
N ALA A 208 -0.05 12.94 -6.16
CA ALA A 208 0.03 12.06 -7.33
C ALA A 208 1.16 12.49 -8.29
N GLY A 209 1.35 13.78 -8.49
CA GLY A 209 2.40 14.36 -9.34
C GLY A 209 3.82 14.06 -8.85
N ARG A 210 4.01 13.64 -7.60
CA ARG A 210 5.31 13.17 -7.07
C ARG A 210 5.67 11.75 -7.49
N THR A 211 4.71 10.97 -8.00
CA THR A 211 4.97 9.63 -8.55
C THR A 211 5.39 9.71 -10.03
N GLN A 212 6.08 8.71 -10.53
CA GLN A 212 6.56 8.64 -11.93
C GLN A 212 5.43 8.36 -12.93
N ARG A 213 4.31 7.79 -12.47
CA ARG A 213 3.18 7.40 -13.32
C ARG A 213 1.86 7.66 -12.61
N ILE A 214 0.86 8.11 -13.36
CA ILE A 214 -0.50 8.34 -12.86
C ILE A 214 -1.48 7.52 -13.70
N LEU A 215 -2.21 6.62 -13.04
CA LEU A 215 -3.37 5.92 -13.58
C LEU A 215 -4.64 6.63 -13.12
N ARG A 216 -5.42 7.17 -14.06
CA ARG A 216 -6.70 7.82 -13.74
C ARG A 216 -7.84 6.83 -13.91
N LEU A 217 -8.52 6.55 -12.82
CA LEU A 217 -9.69 5.65 -12.79
C LEU A 217 -10.99 6.45 -12.82
N ARG A 218 -11.92 6.05 -13.69
CA ARG A 218 -13.28 6.62 -13.76
C ARG A 218 -14.28 5.50 -14.04
N SER A 219 -15.33 5.41 -13.22
CA SER A 219 -16.38 4.38 -13.36
C SER A 219 -15.81 2.97 -13.55
N GLY A 220 -14.79 2.60 -12.77
CA GLY A 220 -14.17 1.27 -12.79
C GLY A 220 -13.21 0.97 -13.94
N ALA A 221 -12.96 1.91 -14.84
CA ALA A 221 -12.02 1.75 -15.96
C ALA A 221 -10.86 2.74 -15.88
N VAL A 222 -9.70 2.35 -16.40
CA VAL A 222 -8.55 3.27 -16.58
C VAL A 222 -8.84 4.14 -17.80
N VAL A 223 -8.92 5.45 -17.61
CA VAL A 223 -9.20 6.43 -18.69
C VAL A 223 -7.94 7.14 -19.18
N THR A 224 -6.92 7.31 -18.33
CA THR A 224 -5.59 7.77 -18.72
C THR A 224 -4.50 7.01 -17.96
N ASP A 225 -3.35 6.91 -18.59
CA ASP A 225 -2.14 6.28 -18.09
C ASP A 225 -0.95 7.12 -18.54
N GLU A 226 -0.42 7.94 -17.63
CA GLU A 226 0.51 9.02 -17.96
C GLU A 226 1.80 8.91 -17.15
N LEU A 227 2.95 9.16 -17.80
CA LEU A 227 4.23 9.37 -17.14
C LEU A 227 4.37 10.83 -16.73
N THR A 228 4.73 11.10 -15.48
CA THR A 228 4.83 12.46 -14.93
C THR A 228 6.17 13.13 -15.20
N GLY A 229 7.23 12.36 -15.53
CA GLY A 229 8.61 12.85 -15.58
C GLY A 229 9.23 13.10 -14.20
N ALA A 230 8.54 12.76 -13.10
CA ALA A 230 9.11 12.83 -11.76
C ALA A 230 10.34 11.90 -11.68
N LYS A 231 11.45 12.42 -11.14
CA LYS A 231 12.66 11.63 -10.87
C LYS A 231 12.56 11.01 -9.47
N THR A 232 12.88 9.75 -9.37
CA THR A 232 13.05 9.04 -8.09
C THR A 232 14.15 9.63 -7.24
#